data_5f5400d282196bf3c19da2aa906e7c2e
#
_entry.id   5f5400d282196bf3c19da2aa906e7c2e
#
_cell.length_a   1.000
_cell.length_b   1.000
_cell.length_c   1.000
_cell.angle_alpha   90.00
_cell.angle_beta   90.00
_cell.angle_gamma   90.00
#
_symmetry.space_group_name_H-M   'P 1'
#
loop_
_entity.id
_entity.type
_entity.pdbx_description
1 polymer ?
#
loop_
_entity_poly.entity_id
_entity_poly.type
_entity_poly.pdbx_seq_one_letter_code
_entity_poly.pdbx_strand_id
1 'polypeptide(L)'
;MLKKISFAAFFLSFCMANASQISNGIAVIIENEPITVNEVRKAAAQLQTSEANALNLLIRDRLETAQIKNLKIEASDYELNQRLQKIASESGMSASDLRSAVLSKGGDYAQFKDDVAKTIKQEKLYQSIFAEAKINISENAARAYFEQNRDLFAHFTDVSVTRYVAPSMQLLEAARHSSPMNTNHSVHMDVLDLKSEQIPPQLRTIFQQTADGTFTQIFQTPQGFEMFYVASKKGQTMPEFDEVRDEAMNALYKLEQDRVIGEYFNKLRAKANVKYLR
;
A
#
# COMPACT_ATOMS: atom_id res chain seq x y z
N MET A 1 19.35 54.87 -62.19
CA MET A 1 19.32 54.89 -60.74
C MET A 1 19.27 53.46 -60.23
N LEU A 2 20.42 52.87 -59.85
CA LEU A 2 20.53 51.48 -59.36
C LEU A 2 20.24 51.46 -57.87
N LYS A 3 19.22 50.70 -57.40
CA LYS A 3 19.03 50.39 -55.99
C LYS A 3 19.77 49.13 -55.68
N LYS A 4 20.72 49.21 -54.73
CA LYS A 4 21.50 48.14 -54.19
C LYS A 4 20.59 47.27 -53.30
N ILE A 5 20.51 45.95 -53.61
CA ILE A 5 19.87 44.93 -52.78
C ILE A 5 20.95 44.35 -51.91
N SER A 6 20.82 44.58 -50.59
CA SER A 6 21.73 44.04 -49.56
C SER A 6 21.24 42.64 -49.16
N PHE A 7 22.08 41.65 -49.41
CA PHE A 7 21.80 40.26 -49.07
C PHE A 7 22.26 40.03 -47.60
N ALA A 8 21.30 40.01 -46.68
CA ALA A 8 21.59 39.69 -45.29
C ALA A 8 21.61 38.14 -45.15
N ALA A 9 22.80 37.59 -44.95
CA ALA A 9 22.99 36.19 -44.65
C ALA A 9 22.48 35.89 -43.22
N PHE A 10 21.40 35.15 -43.15
CA PHE A 10 20.87 34.67 -41.88
C PHE A 10 21.64 33.40 -41.44
N PHE A 11 22.57 33.59 -40.49
CA PHE A 11 23.32 32.50 -39.88
C PHE A 11 22.39 31.74 -38.94
N LEU A 12 21.86 30.60 -39.41
CA LEU A 12 21.10 29.69 -38.58
C LEU A 12 22.11 28.92 -37.66
N SER A 13 22.28 29.41 -36.43
CA SER A 13 22.99 28.68 -35.39
C SER A 13 22.20 27.42 -35.02
N PHE A 14 22.63 26.30 -35.57
CA PHE A 14 22.15 24.99 -35.18
C PHE A 14 22.70 24.69 -33.78
N CYS A 15 21.95 25.03 -32.73
CA CYS A 15 22.22 24.53 -31.38
C CYS A 15 22.04 23.00 -31.39
N MET A 16 23.14 22.27 -31.55
CA MET A 16 23.21 20.87 -31.21
C MET A 16 22.90 20.75 -29.72
N ALA A 17 21.64 20.46 -29.41
CA ALA A 17 21.30 19.93 -28.10
C ALA A 17 22.01 18.59 -27.97
N ASN A 18 23.14 18.59 -27.28
CA ASN A 18 23.75 17.36 -26.77
C ASN A 18 22.72 16.78 -25.80
N ALA A 19 21.87 15.88 -26.31
CA ALA A 19 21.18 14.93 -25.47
C ALA A 19 22.30 14.09 -24.83
N SER A 20 22.71 14.47 -23.62
CA SER A 20 23.58 13.65 -22.82
C SER A 20 22.87 12.31 -22.71
N GLN A 21 23.41 11.28 -23.37
CA GLN A 21 23.05 9.91 -23.09
C GLN A 21 23.25 9.75 -21.58
N ILE A 22 22.15 9.68 -20.84
CA ILE A 22 22.18 9.38 -19.43
C ILE A 22 22.70 7.96 -19.35
N SER A 23 24.01 7.83 -19.19
CA SER A 23 24.65 6.55 -18.91
C SER A 23 23.93 5.97 -17.70
N ASN A 24 23.32 4.81 -17.85
CA ASN A 24 22.63 4.12 -16.76
C ASN A 24 23.67 3.58 -15.77
N GLY A 25 24.26 4.52 -15.00
CA GLY A 25 25.29 4.23 -14.00
C GLY A 25 24.75 3.31 -12.92
N ILE A 26 25.64 2.50 -12.35
CA ILE A 26 25.32 1.70 -11.15
C ILE A 26 25.43 2.64 -9.94
N ALA A 27 24.36 2.74 -9.16
CA ALA A 27 24.31 3.51 -7.93
C ALA A 27 24.95 2.73 -6.76
N VAL A 28 24.58 1.46 -6.62
CA VAL A 28 25.03 0.56 -5.53
C VAL A 28 25.11 -0.87 -6.06
N ILE A 29 26.04 -1.66 -5.54
CA ILE A 29 26.08 -3.13 -5.70
C ILE A 29 25.83 -3.75 -4.33
N ILE A 30 24.85 -4.64 -4.22
CA ILE A 30 24.48 -5.40 -3.02
C ILE A 30 24.58 -6.89 -3.32
N GLU A 31 25.41 -7.63 -2.57
CA GLU A 31 25.56 -9.09 -2.74
C GLU A 31 25.78 -9.49 -4.23
N ASN A 32 26.59 -8.70 -4.96
CA ASN A 32 26.87 -8.80 -6.38
C ASN A 32 25.70 -8.41 -7.33
N GLU A 33 24.58 -7.96 -6.82
CA GLU A 33 23.47 -7.45 -7.62
C GLU A 33 23.51 -5.93 -7.74
N PRO A 34 23.56 -5.35 -8.94
CA PRO A 34 23.59 -3.92 -9.12
C PRO A 34 22.20 -3.30 -8.96
N ILE A 35 22.17 -2.10 -8.38
CA ILE A 35 21.05 -1.16 -8.43
C ILE A 35 21.49 0.01 -9.28
N THR A 36 20.77 0.29 -10.36
CA THR A 36 21.13 1.36 -11.28
C THR A 36 20.51 2.70 -10.86
N VAL A 37 21.12 3.79 -11.29
CA VAL A 37 20.58 5.15 -11.07
C VAL A 37 19.17 5.29 -11.69
N ASN A 38 18.94 4.64 -12.84
CA ASN A 38 17.63 4.67 -13.47
C ASN A 38 16.56 3.93 -12.67
N GLU A 39 16.89 2.77 -12.07
CA GLU A 39 15.99 2.08 -11.14
C GLU A 39 15.62 2.96 -9.96
N VAL A 40 16.61 3.65 -9.36
CA VAL A 40 16.37 4.56 -8.23
C VAL A 40 15.41 5.68 -8.62
N ARG A 41 15.65 6.34 -9.76
CA ARG A 41 14.78 7.42 -10.24
C ARG A 41 13.37 6.95 -10.57
N LYS A 42 13.27 5.79 -11.22
CA LYS A 42 11.96 5.18 -11.53
C LYS A 42 11.20 4.83 -10.26
N ALA A 43 11.85 4.21 -9.28
CA ALA A 43 11.24 3.89 -7.99
C ALA A 43 10.84 5.15 -7.23
N ALA A 44 11.69 6.20 -7.20
CA ALA A 44 11.39 7.47 -6.56
C ALA A 44 10.13 8.14 -7.17
N ALA A 45 10.03 8.13 -8.51
CA ALA A 45 8.87 8.68 -9.22
C ALA A 45 7.59 7.87 -8.96
N GLN A 46 7.66 6.53 -9.01
CA GLN A 46 6.51 5.66 -8.78
C GLN A 46 5.99 5.73 -7.34
N LEU A 47 6.90 5.84 -6.36
CA LEU A 47 6.55 5.88 -4.94
C LEU A 47 6.37 7.31 -4.40
N GLN A 48 6.52 8.33 -5.27
CA GLN A 48 6.45 9.75 -4.90
C GLN A 48 7.34 10.09 -3.68
N THR A 49 8.57 9.58 -3.68
CA THR A 49 9.52 9.73 -2.59
C THR A 49 10.87 10.25 -3.08
N SER A 50 11.79 10.57 -2.15
CA SER A 50 13.15 10.98 -2.52
C SER A 50 13.97 9.83 -3.12
N GLU A 51 14.96 10.14 -3.98
CA GLU A 51 15.89 9.13 -4.51
C GLU A 51 16.64 8.39 -3.39
N ALA A 52 16.94 9.06 -2.29
CA ALA A 52 17.60 8.44 -1.12
C ALA A 52 16.69 7.39 -0.45
N ASN A 53 15.40 7.69 -0.29
CA ASN A 53 14.43 6.74 0.24
C ASN A 53 14.20 5.59 -0.73
N ALA A 54 14.03 5.88 -2.03
CA ALA A 54 13.89 4.86 -3.06
C ALA A 54 15.10 3.91 -3.11
N LEU A 55 16.32 4.45 -3.01
CA LEU A 55 17.54 3.63 -2.93
C LEU A 55 17.53 2.70 -1.71
N ASN A 56 17.14 3.22 -0.52
CA ASN A 56 17.06 2.39 0.69
C ASN A 56 16.02 1.25 0.54
N LEU A 57 14.89 1.51 -0.12
CA LEU A 57 13.89 0.49 -0.40
C LEU A 57 14.41 -0.57 -1.38
N LEU A 58 15.11 -0.17 -2.43
CA LEU A 58 15.73 -1.08 -3.39
C LEU A 58 16.85 -1.93 -2.74
N ILE A 59 17.67 -1.33 -1.86
CA ILE A 59 18.67 -2.06 -1.07
C ILE A 59 17.98 -3.13 -0.23
N ARG A 60 16.90 -2.77 0.45
CA ARG A 60 16.12 -3.73 1.25
C ARG A 60 15.56 -4.87 0.39
N ASP A 61 14.96 -4.57 -0.76
CA ASP A 61 14.42 -5.59 -1.69
C ASP A 61 15.51 -6.57 -2.16
N ARG A 62 16.73 -6.09 -2.44
CA ARG A 62 17.87 -6.96 -2.79
C ARG A 62 18.30 -7.85 -1.62
N LEU A 63 18.35 -7.30 -0.41
CA LEU A 63 18.68 -8.07 0.81
C LEU A 63 17.60 -9.13 1.11
N GLU A 64 16.33 -8.80 0.95
CA GLU A 64 15.22 -9.75 1.09
C GLU A 64 15.35 -10.89 0.07
N THR A 65 15.58 -10.55 -1.19
CA THR A 65 15.75 -11.53 -2.27
C THR A 65 16.92 -12.46 -2.00
N ALA A 66 18.07 -11.90 -1.59
CA ALA A 66 19.25 -12.68 -1.23
C ALA A 66 18.97 -13.62 -0.03
N GLN A 67 18.24 -13.15 0.97
CA GLN A 67 17.91 -13.94 2.15
C GLN A 67 16.91 -15.06 1.84
N ILE A 68 15.88 -14.79 1.03
CA ILE A 68 14.95 -15.81 0.52
C ILE A 68 15.71 -16.93 -0.19
N LYS A 69 16.68 -16.56 -1.04
CA LYS A 69 17.54 -17.52 -1.76
C LYS A 69 18.42 -18.32 -0.81
N ASN A 70 19.08 -17.65 0.13
CA ASN A 70 19.96 -18.29 1.12
C ASN A 70 19.22 -19.30 2.02
N LEU A 71 18.00 -18.96 2.43
CA LEU A 71 17.15 -19.83 3.25
C LEU A 71 16.36 -20.84 2.41
N LYS A 72 16.51 -20.82 1.07
CA LYS A 72 15.78 -21.71 0.14
C LYS A 72 14.26 -21.67 0.35
N ILE A 73 13.73 -20.46 0.57
CA ILE A 73 12.29 -20.25 0.74
C ILE A 73 11.60 -20.34 -0.62
N GLU A 74 10.71 -21.30 -0.77
CA GLU A 74 9.95 -21.53 -2.01
C GLU A 74 8.46 -21.26 -1.82
N ALA A 75 7.80 -20.82 -2.88
CA ALA A 75 6.35 -20.79 -3.00
C ALA A 75 5.92 -22.02 -3.81
N SER A 76 5.20 -22.95 -3.20
CA SER A 76 4.69 -24.12 -3.90
C SER A 76 3.54 -23.73 -4.86
N ASP A 77 3.30 -24.56 -5.87
CA ASP A 77 2.18 -24.37 -6.78
C ASP A 77 0.82 -24.37 -6.06
N TYR A 78 0.71 -25.13 -4.98
CA TYR A 78 -0.49 -25.15 -4.16
C TYR A 78 -0.73 -23.80 -3.47
N GLU A 79 0.28 -23.23 -2.84
CA GLU A 79 0.20 -21.92 -2.17
C GLU A 79 -0.09 -20.79 -3.18
N LEU A 80 0.56 -20.85 -4.35
CA LEU A 80 0.34 -19.90 -5.42
C LEU A 80 -1.12 -19.95 -5.91
N ASN A 81 -1.63 -21.16 -6.18
CA ASN A 81 -3.00 -21.32 -6.65
C ASN A 81 -4.02 -20.88 -5.60
N GLN A 82 -3.82 -21.21 -4.33
CA GLN A 82 -4.66 -20.72 -3.23
C GLN A 82 -4.67 -19.19 -3.14
N ARG A 83 -3.49 -18.56 -3.25
CA ARG A 83 -3.39 -17.09 -3.23
C ARG A 83 -4.11 -16.46 -4.42
N LEU A 84 -3.96 -17.01 -5.62
CA LEU A 84 -4.64 -16.53 -6.83
C LEU A 84 -6.17 -16.67 -6.70
N GLN A 85 -6.66 -17.78 -6.15
CA GLN A 85 -8.09 -17.97 -5.86
C GLN A 85 -8.59 -16.95 -4.83
N LYS A 86 -7.81 -16.69 -3.79
CA LYS A 86 -8.15 -15.68 -2.77
C LYS A 86 -8.24 -14.28 -3.39
N ILE A 87 -7.26 -13.86 -4.19
CA ILE A 87 -7.27 -12.57 -4.90
C ILE A 87 -8.51 -12.46 -5.81
N ALA A 88 -8.83 -13.51 -6.55
CA ALA A 88 -10.01 -13.56 -7.41
C ALA A 88 -11.30 -13.39 -6.58
N SER A 89 -11.46 -14.17 -5.52
CA SER A 89 -12.66 -14.13 -4.67
C SER A 89 -12.84 -12.79 -3.95
N GLU A 90 -11.77 -12.20 -3.45
CA GLU A 90 -11.78 -10.84 -2.82
C GLU A 90 -12.18 -9.76 -3.82
N SER A 91 -11.94 -9.99 -5.12
CA SER A 91 -12.36 -9.12 -6.21
C SER A 91 -13.74 -9.50 -6.81
N GLY A 92 -14.44 -10.46 -6.23
CA GLY A 92 -15.74 -10.96 -6.75
C GLY A 92 -15.62 -11.68 -8.09
N MET A 93 -14.46 -12.25 -8.41
CA MET A 93 -14.15 -12.89 -9.70
C MET A 93 -13.84 -14.38 -9.54
N SER A 94 -13.96 -15.14 -10.63
CA SER A 94 -13.35 -16.47 -10.73
C SER A 94 -11.85 -16.35 -11.07
N ALA A 95 -11.10 -17.43 -10.89
CA ALA A 95 -9.69 -17.46 -11.27
C ALA A 95 -9.46 -17.23 -12.79
N SER A 96 -10.42 -17.68 -13.63
CA SER A 96 -10.38 -17.41 -15.08
C SER A 96 -10.64 -15.94 -15.40
N ASP A 97 -11.55 -15.29 -14.67
CA ASP A 97 -11.86 -13.87 -14.86
C ASP A 97 -10.70 -12.99 -14.40
N LEU A 98 -10.02 -13.35 -13.28
CA LEU A 98 -8.81 -12.68 -12.83
C LEU A 98 -7.73 -12.69 -13.92
N ARG A 99 -7.49 -13.85 -14.56
CA ARG A 99 -6.55 -13.95 -15.69
C ARG A 99 -6.96 -13.01 -16.83
N SER A 100 -8.24 -13.06 -17.22
CA SER A 100 -8.77 -12.23 -18.30
C SER A 100 -8.66 -10.74 -17.96
N ALA A 101 -8.90 -10.35 -16.71
CA ALA A 101 -8.78 -8.98 -16.22
C ALA A 101 -7.32 -8.46 -16.28
N VAL A 102 -6.33 -9.29 -15.93
CA VAL A 102 -4.90 -8.93 -16.05
C VAL A 102 -4.54 -8.69 -17.51
N LEU A 103 -4.92 -9.61 -18.41
CA LEU A 103 -4.61 -9.52 -19.84
C LEU A 103 -5.32 -8.33 -20.51
N SER A 104 -6.58 -8.07 -20.17
CA SER A 104 -7.35 -6.94 -20.75
C SER A 104 -6.79 -5.56 -20.37
N LYS A 105 -6.10 -5.46 -19.21
CA LYS A 105 -5.38 -4.25 -18.79
C LYS A 105 -3.97 -4.14 -19.38
N GLY A 106 -3.60 -5.02 -20.31
CA GLY A 106 -2.28 -5.05 -20.94
C GLY A 106 -1.17 -5.66 -20.07
N GLY A 107 -1.53 -6.35 -18.97
CA GLY A 107 -0.58 -7.03 -18.10
C GLY A 107 -0.17 -8.41 -18.64
N ASP A 108 0.96 -8.91 -18.16
CA ASP A 108 1.40 -10.29 -18.37
C ASP A 108 0.98 -11.15 -17.18
N TYR A 109 0.20 -12.20 -17.45
CA TYR A 109 -0.28 -13.10 -16.40
C TYR A 109 0.82 -13.98 -15.81
N ALA A 110 1.89 -14.29 -16.57
CA ALA A 110 3.04 -15.01 -16.05
C ALA A 110 3.80 -14.13 -15.03
N GLN A 111 4.09 -12.88 -15.41
CA GLN A 111 4.68 -11.90 -14.51
C GLN A 111 3.81 -11.69 -13.24
N PHE A 112 2.50 -11.56 -13.39
CA PHE A 112 1.58 -11.45 -12.26
C PHE A 112 1.69 -12.63 -11.30
N LYS A 113 1.78 -13.87 -11.80
CA LYS A 113 2.00 -15.06 -10.95
C LYS A 113 3.36 -15.02 -10.24
N ASP A 114 4.41 -14.58 -10.94
CA ASP A 114 5.74 -14.44 -10.34
C ASP A 114 5.75 -13.41 -9.22
N ASP A 115 5.04 -12.30 -9.39
CA ASP A 115 4.89 -11.26 -8.35
C ASP A 115 4.11 -11.81 -7.13
N VAL A 116 3.06 -12.60 -7.36
CA VAL A 116 2.32 -13.28 -6.29
C VAL A 116 3.22 -14.30 -5.57
N ALA A 117 4.00 -15.08 -6.30
CA ALA A 117 4.95 -16.03 -5.73
C ALA A 117 6.05 -15.31 -4.91
N LYS A 118 6.55 -14.16 -5.39
CA LYS A 118 7.49 -13.29 -4.66
C LYS A 118 6.88 -12.86 -3.33
N THR A 119 5.62 -12.41 -3.34
CA THR A 119 4.91 -12.00 -2.11
C THR A 119 4.80 -13.15 -1.09
N ILE A 120 4.46 -14.36 -1.56
CA ILE A 120 4.39 -15.55 -0.68
C ILE A 120 5.76 -15.83 -0.04
N LYS A 121 6.85 -15.75 -0.82
CA LYS A 121 8.20 -15.97 -0.30
C LYS A 121 8.60 -14.91 0.73
N GLN A 122 8.25 -13.65 0.50
CA GLN A 122 8.49 -12.56 1.45
C GLN A 122 7.71 -12.78 2.77
N GLU A 123 6.43 -13.15 2.69
CA GLU A 123 5.63 -13.47 3.87
C GLU A 123 6.23 -14.61 4.69
N LYS A 124 6.69 -15.68 4.02
CA LYS A 124 7.37 -16.81 4.69
C LYS A 124 8.68 -16.37 5.37
N LEU A 125 9.45 -15.50 4.72
CA LEU A 125 10.66 -14.92 5.33
C LEU A 125 10.29 -14.16 6.61
N TYR A 126 9.29 -13.29 6.55
CA TYR A 126 8.88 -12.51 7.72
C TYR A 126 8.31 -13.40 8.83
N GLN A 127 7.52 -14.40 8.49
CA GLN A 127 7.05 -15.40 9.47
C GLN A 127 8.21 -16.10 10.18
N SER A 128 9.26 -16.49 9.45
CA SER A 128 10.45 -17.11 10.05
C SER A 128 11.19 -16.16 10.98
N ILE A 129 11.31 -14.88 10.61
CA ILE A 129 11.94 -13.85 11.43
C ILE A 129 11.14 -13.63 12.72
N PHE A 130 9.81 -13.54 12.64
CA PHE A 130 8.95 -13.38 13.82
C PHE A 130 8.97 -14.59 14.72
N ALA A 131 9.00 -15.81 14.17
CA ALA A 131 9.10 -17.04 14.94
C ALA A 131 10.42 -17.11 15.72
N GLU A 132 11.53 -16.67 15.12
CA GLU A 132 12.84 -16.61 15.77
C GLU A 132 12.88 -15.53 16.86
N ALA A 133 12.28 -14.36 16.61
CA ALA A 133 12.25 -13.24 17.54
C ALA A 133 11.39 -13.53 18.79
N LYS A 134 10.47 -14.50 18.73
CA LYS A 134 9.54 -14.85 19.82
C LYS A 134 8.83 -13.64 20.41
N ILE A 135 8.23 -12.82 19.54
CA ILE A 135 7.50 -11.62 19.98
C ILE A 135 6.42 -12.04 20.97
N ASN A 136 6.52 -11.54 22.19
CA ASN A 136 5.55 -11.76 23.24
C ASN A 136 5.09 -10.44 23.82
N ILE A 137 3.81 -10.12 23.63
CA ILE A 137 3.19 -8.89 24.13
C ILE A 137 2.41 -9.23 25.40
N SER A 138 2.83 -8.67 26.53
CA SER A 138 2.07 -8.76 27.77
C SER A 138 1.00 -7.65 27.83
N GLU A 139 -0.07 -7.91 28.55
CA GLU A 139 -1.12 -6.90 28.80
C GLU A 139 -0.55 -5.65 29.47
N ASN A 140 0.40 -5.81 30.41
CA ASN A 140 1.04 -4.66 31.06
C ASN A 140 1.84 -3.80 30.07
N ALA A 141 2.51 -4.41 29.08
CA ALA A 141 3.21 -3.68 28.02
C ALA A 141 2.21 -2.95 27.11
N ALA A 142 1.10 -3.59 26.77
CA ALA A 142 0.05 -2.97 25.97
C ALA A 142 -0.62 -1.80 26.72
N ARG A 143 -0.85 -1.94 28.02
CA ARG A 143 -1.36 -0.85 28.87
C ARG A 143 -0.37 0.32 28.92
N ALA A 144 0.91 0.04 29.10
CA ALA A 144 1.94 1.09 29.08
C ALA A 144 2.01 1.80 27.70
N TYR A 145 1.90 1.04 26.61
CA TYR A 145 1.84 1.61 25.26
C TYR A 145 0.61 2.48 25.06
N PHE A 146 -0.57 2.03 25.50
CA PHE A 146 -1.80 2.81 25.48
C PHE A 146 -1.65 4.13 26.23
N GLU A 147 -1.14 4.11 27.47
CA GLU A 147 -0.96 5.32 28.27
C GLU A 147 0.00 6.34 27.63
N GLN A 148 1.04 5.85 26.93
CA GLN A 148 1.98 6.72 26.22
C GLN A 148 1.45 7.24 24.89
N ASN A 149 0.40 6.61 24.33
CA ASN A 149 -0.12 6.90 22.99
C ASN A 149 -1.64 7.05 22.99
N ARG A 150 -2.23 7.62 24.06
CA ARG A 150 -3.69 7.71 24.21
C ARG A 150 -4.40 8.32 23.01
N ASP A 151 -3.78 9.31 22.35
CA ASP A 151 -4.37 9.98 21.19
C ASP A 151 -4.60 9.03 19.99
N LEU A 152 -3.82 7.94 19.87
CA LEU A 152 -4.01 6.94 18.82
C LEU A 152 -5.29 6.12 19.02
N PHE A 153 -5.80 6.08 20.24
CA PHE A 153 -6.99 5.32 20.64
C PHE A 153 -8.21 6.20 20.87
N ALA A 154 -8.07 7.52 20.67
CA ALA A 154 -9.19 8.43 20.78
C ALA A 154 -10.25 8.11 19.71
N HIS A 155 -11.51 8.04 20.12
CA HIS A 155 -12.64 7.76 19.25
C HIS A 155 -13.49 9.02 19.05
N PHE A 156 -14.14 9.13 17.88
CA PHE A 156 -15.15 10.16 17.68
C PHE A 156 -16.39 9.89 18.58
N THR A 157 -17.10 10.95 18.99
CA THR A 157 -18.37 10.80 19.69
C THR A 157 -19.55 10.72 18.73
N ASP A 158 -19.46 11.46 17.62
CA ASP A 158 -20.51 11.55 16.62
C ASP A 158 -19.89 11.44 15.22
N VAL A 159 -20.61 10.80 14.29
CA VAL A 159 -20.21 10.71 12.90
C VAL A 159 -21.39 10.91 11.97
N SER A 160 -21.20 11.75 10.96
CA SER A 160 -22.14 11.92 9.85
C SER A 160 -21.68 11.06 8.68
N VAL A 161 -22.49 10.11 8.26
CA VAL A 161 -22.19 9.21 7.15
C VAL A 161 -23.34 9.15 6.17
N THR A 162 -23.02 8.89 4.89
CA THR A 162 -24.01 8.48 3.91
C THR A 162 -23.79 6.99 3.60
N ARG A 163 -24.78 6.17 3.88
CA ARG A 163 -24.82 4.75 3.60
C ARG A 163 -25.29 4.54 2.18
N TYR A 164 -24.58 3.70 1.41
CA TYR A 164 -24.91 3.29 0.06
C TYR A 164 -25.14 1.80 0.02
N VAL A 165 -26.28 1.36 -0.50
CA VAL A 165 -26.63 -0.07 -0.66
C VAL A 165 -27.00 -0.34 -2.11
N ALA A 166 -26.43 -1.41 -2.68
CA ALA A 166 -26.72 -1.84 -4.05
C ALA A 166 -26.67 -3.36 -4.20
N PRO A 167 -27.37 -3.92 -5.21
CA PRO A 167 -27.34 -5.35 -5.48
C PRO A 167 -26.01 -5.86 -6.03
N SER A 168 -25.10 -4.98 -6.49
CA SER A 168 -23.79 -5.37 -7.01
C SER A 168 -22.68 -4.38 -6.60
N MET A 169 -21.45 -4.90 -6.46
CA MET A 169 -20.26 -4.11 -6.19
C MET A 169 -19.99 -3.06 -7.28
N GLN A 170 -20.22 -3.40 -8.55
CA GLN A 170 -19.98 -2.50 -9.69
C GLN A 170 -20.82 -1.22 -9.60
N LEU A 171 -22.05 -1.31 -9.09
CA LEU A 171 -22.91 -0.14 -8.88
C LEU A 171 -22.36 0.77 -7.79
N LEU A 172 -21.80 0.22 -6.72
CA LEU A 172 -21.17 0.99 -5.66
C LEU A 172 -19.84 1.62 -6.13
N GLU A 173 -19.03 0.90 -6.91
CA GLU A 173 -17.83 1.47 -7.51
C GLU A 173 -18.16 2.63 -8.47
N ALA A 174 -19.21 2.49 -9.28
CA ALA A 174 -19.69 3.59 -10.11
C ALA A 174 -20.16 4.80 -9.26
N ALA A 175 -20.86 4.54 -8.15
CA ALA A 175 -21.31 5.57 -7.22
C ALA A 175 -20.14 6.29 -6.53
N ARG A 176 -19.06 5.57 -6.20
CA ARG A 176 -17.82 6.14 -5.61
C ARG A 176 -17.17 7.22 -6.50
N HIS A 177 -17.27 7.07 -7.82
CA HIS A 177 -16.72 8.01 -8.81
C HIS A 177 -17.68 9.12 -9.20
N SER A 178 -18.94 9.07 -8.75
CA SER A 178 -19.92 10.14 -8.93
C SER A 178 -19.93 11.09 -7.73
N SER A 179 -20.62 12.23 -7.87
CA SER A 179 -20.85 13.08 -6.69
C SER A 179 -21.57 12.30 -5.60
N PRO A 180 -21.18 12.43 -4.31
CA PRO A 180 -21.82 11.70 -3.19
C PRO A 180 -23.34 11.83 -3.11
N MET A 181 -23.93 12.83 -3.78
CA MET A 181 -25.37 13.09 -3.78
C MET A 181 -26.08 12.73 -5.07
N ASN A 182 -25.34 12.22 -6.08
CA ASN A 182 -25.91 11.95 -7.42
C ASN A 182 -25.62 10.49 -7.82
N THR A 183 -26.53 9.58 -7.47
CA THR A 183 -26.42 8.16 -7.78
C THR A 183 -27.54 7.67 -8.69
N ASN A 184 -27.28 6.58 -9.35
CA ASN A 184 -28.26 5.82 -10.13
C ASN A 184 -29.40 5.34 -9.21
N HIS A 185 -30.64 5.25 -9.72
CA HIS A 185 -31.83 4.73 -9.02
C HIS A 185 -31.67 3.30 -8.44
N SER A 186 -30.64 2.56 -8.89
CA SER A 186 -30.33 1.22 -8.37
C SER A 186 -29.44 1.24 -7.11
N VAL A 187 -29.03 2.41 -6.64
CA VAL A 187 -28.26 2.58 -5.39
C VAL A 187 -29.13 3.33 -4.39
N HIS A 188 -29.42 2.65 -3.30
CA HIS A 188 -30.15 3.28 -2.17
C HIS A 188 -29.19 4.05 -1.28
N MET A 189 -29.59 5.24 -0.87
CA MET A 189 -28.77 6.13 -0.03
C MET A 189 -29.53 6.58 1.20
N ASP A 190 -28.88 6.48 2.36
CA ASP A 190 -29.38 6.99 3.64
C ASP A 190 -28.31 7.92 4.25
N VAL A 191 -28.70 9.14 4.61
CA VAL A 191 -27.84 10.03 5.38
C VAL A 191 -28.12 9.79 6.87
N LEU A 192 -27.08 9.47 7.62
CA LEU A 192 -27.15 9.05 9.01
C LEU A 192 -26.21 9.90 9.87
N ASP A 193 -26.75 10.45 10.95
CA ASP A 193 -25.97 11.03 12.05
C ASP A 193 -26.03 10.05 13.22
N LEU A 194 -24.88 9.46 13.53
CA LEU A 194 -24.78 8.36 14.48
C LEU A 194 -23.89 8.75 15.67
N LYS A 195 -24.30 8.34 16.86
CA LYS A 195 -23.43 8.38 18.04
C LYS A 195 -22.54 7.14 18.07
N SER A 196 -21.29 7.32 18.47
CA SER A 196 -20.30 6.23 18.52
C SER A 196 -20.79 5.01 19.30
N GLU A 197 -21.53 5.23 20.39
CA GLU A 197 -22.12 4.18 21.24
C GLU A 197 -23.16 3.30 20.51
N GLN A 198 -23.80 3.84 19.47
CA GLN A 198 -24.86 3.17 18.71
C GLN A 198 -24.30 2.35 17.53
N ILE A 199 -23.00 2.47 17.27
CA ILE A 199 -22.33 1.84 16.12
C ILE A 199 -21.70 0.52 16.59
N PRO A 200 -21.92 -0.59 15.85
CA PRO A 200 -21.21 -1.85 16.12
C PRO A 200 -19.69 -1.64 16.16
N PRO A 201 -18.94 -2.28 17.07
CA PRO A 201 -17.51 -2.03 17.25
C PRO A 201 -16.68 -2.14 15.96
N GLN A 202 -16.96 -3.16 15.11
CA GLN A 202 -16.25 -3.34 13.85
C GLN A 202 -16.47 -2.16 12.89
N LEU A 203 -17.71 -1.67 12.79
CA LEU A 203 -18.05 -0.55 11.92
C LEU A 203 -17.49 0.77 12.46
N ARG A 204 -17.44 0.93 13.79
CA ARG A 204 -16.81 2.07 14.46
C ARG A 204 -15.33 2.16 14.10
N THR A 205 -14.60 1.05 14.19
CA THR A 205 -13.18 0.98 13.77
C THR A 205 -13.01 1.38 12.32
N ILE A 206 -13.89 0.91 11.43
CA ILE A 206 -13.86 1.27 10.01
C ILE A 206 -14.07 2.77 9.81
N PHE A 207 -15.06 3.36 10.48
CA PHE A 207 -15.28 4.82 10.39
C PHE A 207 -14.11 5.61 10.98
N GLN A 208 -13.51 5.12 12.07
CA GLN A 208 -12.32 5.75 12.68
C GLN A 208 -11.15 5.80 11.71
N GLN A 209 -10.91 4.71 10.98
CA GLN A 209 -9.80 4.58 10.01
C GLN A 209 -10.07 5.28 8.67
N THR A 210 -11.33 5.56 8.35
CA THR A 210 -11.72 6.25 7.12
C THR A 210 -11.57 7.75 7.32
N ALA A 211 -10.81 8.42 6.43
CA ALA A 211 -10.66 9.87 6.48
C ALA A 211 -12.00 10.58 6.21
N ASP A 212 -12.21 11.75 6.81
CA ASP A 212 -13.36 12.59 6.52
C ASP A 212 -13.37 12.97 5.03
N GLY A 213 -14.55 12.98 4.42
CA GLY A 213 -14.72 13.24 3.00
C GLY A 213 -14.36 12.07 2.09
N THR A 214 -14.22 10.84 2.62
CA THR A 214 -13.86 9.65 1.82
C THR A 214 -14.83 8.48 2.04
N PHE A 215 -14.76 7.50 1.13
CA PHE A 215 -15.56 6.29 1.21
C PHE A 215 -14.82 5.17 1.94
N THR A 216 -15.57 4.35 2.69
CA THR A 216 -15.08 3.06 3.22
C THR A 216 -14.84 2.06 2.07
N GLN A 217 -14.26 0.91 2.40
CA GLN A 217 -14.33 -0.26 1.52
C GLN A 217 -15.80 -0.71 1.33
N ILE A 218 -16.04 -1.50 0.28
CA ILE A 218 -17.35 -2.11 0.03
C ILE A 218 -17.45 -3.42 0.83
N PHE A 219 -18.56 -3.60 1.53
CA PHE A 219 -18.88 -4.79 2.32
C PHE A 219 -19.95 -5.61 1.63
N GLN A 220 -19.83 -6.92 1.69
CA GLN A 220 -20.92 -7.83 1.31
C GLN A 220 -21.81 -8.05 2.52
N THR A 221 -23.12 -7.89 2.33
CA THR A 221 -24.16 -8.09 3.34
C THR A 221 -25.21 -9.09 2.81
N PRO A 222 -26.08 -9.62 3.67
CA PRO A 222 -27.19 -10.47 3.20
C PRO A 222 -28.13 -9.76 2.20
N GLN A 223 -28.19 -8.42 2.21
CA GLN A 223 -29.05 -7.61 1.34
C GLN A 223 -28.33 -7.15 0.06
N GLY A 224 -27.07 -7.53 -0.16
CA GLY A 224 -26.24 -7.10 -1.30
C GLY A 224 -24.92 -6.52 -0.87
N PHE A 225 -24.57 -5.38 -1.40
CA PHE A 225 -23.30 -4.69 -1.12
C PHE A 225 -23.57 -3.33 -0.48
N GLU A 226 -22.68 -2.94 0.41
CA GLU A 226 -22.80 -1.72 1.21
C GLU A 226 -21.47 -1.00 1.30
N MET A 227 -21.48 0.33 1.25
CA MET A 227 -20.35 1.20 1.58
C MET A 227 -20.85 2.47 2.26
N PHE A 228 -19.96 3.18 2.94
CA PHE A 228 -20.28 4.44 3.60
C PHE A 228 -19.36 5.56 3.09
N TYR A 229 -19.94 6.74 2.88
CA TYR A 229 -19.19 7.98 2.76
C TYR A 229 -19.14 8.64 4.12
N VAL A 230 -17.96 8.80 4.70
CA VAL A 230 -17.77 9.47 6.00
C VAL A 230 -17.67 10.97 5.75
N ALA A 231 -18.76 11.68 5.98
CA ALA A 231 -18.80 13.12 5.71
C ALA A 231 -17.98 13.91 6.75
N SER A 232 -18.16 13.60 8.03
CA SER A 232 -17.38 14.21 9.11
C SER A 232 -17.49 13.40 10.39
N LYS A 233 -16.44 13.46 11.22
CA LYS A 233 -16.43 12.97 12.60
C LYS A 233 -16.36 14.16 13.55
N LYS A 234 -17.05 14.10 14.66
CA LYS A 234 -17.11 15.18 15.67
C LYS A 234 -16.88 14.64 17.06
N GLY A 235 -16.37 15.52 17.91
CA GLY A 235 -16.03 15.19 19.28
C GLY A 235 -14.87 14.20 19.36
N GLN A 236 -14.35 14.03 20.56
CA GLN A 236 -13.29 13.08 20.83
C GLN A 236 -13.52 12.53 22.25
N THR A 237 -13.54 11.22 22.36
CA THR A 237 -13.57 10.53 23.66
C THR A 237 -12.33 9.68 23.80
N MET A 238 -11.75 9.66 24.99
CA MET A 238 -10.64 8.79 25.34
C MET A 238 -11.21 7.55 26.02
N PRO A 239 -11.13 6.38 25.37
CA PRO A 239 -11.59 5.15 25.97
C PRO A 239 -10.69 4.76 27.15
N GLU A 240 -11.23 3.96 28.07
CA GLU A 240 -10.42 3.26 29.05
C GLU A 240 -9.70 2.08 28.39
N PHE A 241 -8.55 1.68 28.95
CA PHE A 241 -7.74 0.59 28.36
C PHE A 241 -8.55 -0.67 28.11
N ASP A 242 -9.44 -1.04 29.02
CA ASP A 242 -10.22 -2.28 28.91
C ASP A 242 -11.19 -2.28 27.72
N GLU A 243 -11.58 -1.09 27.22
CA GLU A 243 -12.42 -0.94 26.02
C GLU A 243 -11.64 -1.12 24.72
N VAL A 244 -10.34 -0.84 24.73
CA VAL A 244 -9.43 -0.89 23.56
C VAL A 244 -8.27 -1.86 23.76
N ARG A 245 -8.37 -2.79 24.71
CA ARG A 245 -7.32 -3.74 25.05
C ARG A 245 -6.78 -4.47 23.83
N ASP A 246 -7.65 -5.07 23.04
CA ASP A 246 -7.27 -5.84 21.85
C ASP A 246 -6.64 -4.94 20.79
N GLU A 247 -7.14 -3.72 20.64
CA GLU A 247 -6.58 -2.72 19.74
C GLU A 247 -5.17 -2.31 20.19
N ALA A 248 -4.97 -2.04 21.47
CA ALA A 248 -3.66 -1.72 22.04
C ALA A 248 -2.67 -2.88 21.95
N MET A 249 -3.13 -4.11 22.20
CA MET A 249 -2.33 -5.33 22.02
C MET A 249 -1.89 -5.48 20.57
N ASN A 250 -2.80 -5.32 19.62
CA ASN A 250 -2.52 -5.44 18.19
C ASN A 250 -1.59 -4.31 17.69
N ALA A 251 -1.81 -3.10 18.14
CA ALA A 251 -0.96 -1.95 17.78
C ALA A 251 0.48 -2.14 18.27
N LEU A 252 0.64 -2.56 19.52
CA LEU A 252 1.95 -2.86 20.09
C LEU A 252 2.61 -4.06 19.39
N TYR A 253 1.84 -5.12 19.09
CA TYR A 253 2.35 -6.28 18.36
C TYR A 253 2.89 -5.87 16.98
N LYS A 254 2.16 -5.04 16.25
CA LYS A 254 2.60 -4.51 14.96
C LYS A 254 3.87 -3.66 15.09
N LEU A 255 3.94 -2.78 16.10
CA LEU A 255 5.13 -2.00 16.39
C LEU A 255 6.36 -2.88 16.64
N GLU A 256 6.20 -3.94 17.43
CA GLU A 256 7.27 -4.91 17.71
C GLU A 256 7.68 -5.70 16.45
N GLN A 257 6.72 -6.07 15.60
CA GLN A 257 7.02 -6.67 14.31
C GLN A 257 7.87 -5.74 13.43
N ASP A 258 7.50 -4.47 13.33
CA ASP A 258 8.25 -3.47 12.55
C ASP A 258 9.66 -3.26 13.13
N ARG A 259 9.81 -3.24 14.45
CA ARG A 259 11.11 -3.16 15.14
C ARG A 259 11.99 -4.37 14.81
N VAL A 260 11.46 -5.58 14.97
CA VAL A 260 12.17 -6.83 14.70
C VAL A 260 12.64 -6.91 13.25
N ILE A 261 11.76 -6.59 12.30
CA ILE A 261 12.09 -6.52 10.88
C ILE A 261 13.18 -5.48 10.62
N GLY A 262 13.04 -4.28 11.19
CA GLY A 262 14.04 -3.21 11.06
C GLY A 262 15.42 -3.65 11.56
N GLU A 263 15.48 -4.25 12.75
CA GLU A 263 16.73 -4.74 13.33
C GLU A 263 17.35 -5.88 12.51
N TYR A 264 16.53 -6.81 12.02
CA TYR A 264 16.98 -7.92 11.18
C TYR A 264 17.67 -7.40 9.90
N PHE A 265 17.00 -6.51 9.16
CA PHE A 265 17.56 -5.96 7.92
C PHE A 265 18.73 -5.00 8.16
N ASN A 266 18.75 -4.27 9.26
CA ASN A 266 19.91 -3.47 9.65
C ASN A 266 21.14 -4.37 9.91
N LYS A 267 20.95 -5.50 10.58
CA LYS A 267 22.03 -6.49 10.79
C LYS A 267 22.49 -7.12 9.47
N LEU A 268 21.56 -7.45 8.56
CA LEU A 268 21.90 -7.95 7.23
C LEU A 268 22.69 -6.90 6.44
N ARG A 269 22.23 -5.66 6.41
CA ARG A 269 22.91 -4.55 5.70
C ARG A 269 24.31 -4.33 6.22
N ALA A 270 24.51 -4.40 7.53
CA ALA A 270 25.83 -4.23 8.16
C ALA A 270 26.83 -5.34 7.78
N LYS A 271 26.31 -6.56 7.48
CA LYS A 271 27.13 -7.71 7.05
C LYS A 271 27.26 -7.81 5.53
N ALA A 272 26.35 -7.21 4.80
CA ALA A 272 26.30 -7.30 3.33
C ALA A 272 27.47 -6.54 2.69
N ASN A 273 27.92 -7.06 1.55
CA ASN A 273 28.89 -6.39 0.72
C ASN A 273 28.22 -5.27 -0.08
N VAL A 274 28.20 -4.06 0.48
CA VAL A 274 27.57 -2.89 -0.12
C VAL A 274 28.64 -1.99 -0.71
N LYS A 275 28.66 -1.83 -2.03
CA LYS A 275 29.59 -0.95 -2.76
C LYS A 275 28.81 0.22 -3.37
N TYR A 276 28.98 1.42 -2.83
CA TYR A 276 28.46 2.63 -3.46
C TYR A 276 29.42 3.06 -4.59
N LEU A 277 28.86 3.25 -5.79
CA LEU A 277 29.60 3.75 -6.93
C LEU A 277 29.20 5.21 -7.16
N ARG A 278 30.19 6.08 -7.22
CA ARG A 278 29.99 7.53 -7.42
C ARG A 278 29.81 7.85 -8.90
#